data_cd0ace5cc61397d48bff60e5f867cf2c
#
_entry.id   cd0ace5cc61397d48bff60e5f867cf2c
#
_cell.length_a   1.000
_cell.length_b   1.000
_cell.length_c   1.000
_cell.angle_alpha   90.00
_cell.angle_beta   90.00
_cell.angle_gamma   90.00
#
_symmetry.space_group_name_H-M   'P 1'
#
loop_
_entity.id
_entity.type
_entity.pdbx_description
1 polymer ?
#
loop_
_entity_poly.entity_id
_entity_poly.type
_entity_poly.pdbx_seq_one_letter_code
_entity_poly.pdbx_strand_id
1 'polypeptide(L)'
;MALDTSKVLLPREVATVITKRAKDTSTIAALSPSEPQLFLDKEYMVFTGNSEAEVVAEGAQKSSYEETLTPVVGKRFKVVTTTRLSSELQWADEDAQLEIISNIQADQAAALGRVLDYVIYHAFDPKNKTTLEGFTALSGSATQVTATDDRVADIDALAEAVNDEYDVNGLALSKTMANELRKIRVPSTGQRFYPEIPINLQVGNLDGIPAATSGTVNGRLITASPTNVLAFLGDFSLIKWGMVRDIWSEIIQYGDPDNIGKDLKGYNQIAYRTEAVYSYAILDPKGIAVLKKPTSSNKAGK
;
A
#
# COMPACT_ATOMS: atom_id res chain seq x y z
N MET A 1 37.40 26.67 8.81
CA MET A 1 36.64 25.40 8.84
C MET A 1 35.28 25.73 8.26
N ALA A 2 34.99 25.24 7.05
CA ALA A 2 33.66 25.34 6.51
C ALA A 2 32.77 24.34 7.28
N LEU A 3 31.67 24.81 7.84
CA LEU A 3 30.64 23.96 8.40
C LEU A 3 30.10 23.09 7.26
N ASP A 4 30.36 21.80 7.34
CA ASP A 4 29.82 20.82 6.40
C ASP A 4 28.33 20.63 6.71
N THR A 5 27.49 21.32 5.92
CA THR A 5 26.02 21.21 5.99
C THR A 5 25.49 19.98 5.25
N SER A 6 26.36 19.01 4.92
CA SER A 6 26.01 17.82 4.13
C SER A 6 25.10 16.82 4.87
N LYS A 7 24.79 17.04 6.15
CA LYS A 7 23.92 16.18 6.94
C LYS A 7 22.85 16.97 7.68
N VAL A 8 21.90 17.51 6.96
CA VAL A 8 20.66 17.95 7.60
C VAL A 8 19.84 16.70 7.93
N LEU A 9 20.04 16.19 9.13
CA LEU A 9 19.12 15.23 9.73
C LEU A 9 17.81 16.00 9.97
N LEU A 10 16.72 15.54 9.36
CA LEU A 10 15.41 16.08 9.67
C LEU A 10 15.15 15.94 11.18
N PRO A 11 14.63 16.98 11.84
CA PRO A 11 14.18 16.87 13.22
C PRO A 11 13.21 15.68 13.36
N ARG A 12 13.23 15.00 14.51
CA ARG A 12 12.34 13.85 14.78
C ARG A 12 10.87 14.16 14.51
N GLU A 13 10.43 15.37 14.81
CA GLU A 13 9.07 15.84 14.53
C GLU A 13 8.72 15.80 13.05
N VAL A 14 9.62 16.22 12.17
CA VAL A 14 9.42 16.19 10.73
C VAL A 14 9.36 14.76 10.21
N ALA A 15 10.25 13.89 10.67
CA ALA A 15 10.21 12.46 10.32
C ALA A 15 8.90 11.81 10.79
N THR A 16 8.38 12.17 11.97
CA THR A 16 7.09 11.71 12.48
C THR A 16 5.93 12.19 11.62
N VAL A 17 5.94 13.44 11.18
CA VAL A 17 4.91 14.01 10.28
C VAL A 17 4.94 13.30 8.92
N ILE A 18 6.11 13.05 8.36
CA ILE A 18 6.26 12.30 7.09
C ILE A 18 5.71 10.88 7.26
N THR A 19 6.09 10.19 8.32
CA THR A 19 5.59 8.82 8.59
C THR A 19 4.08 8.79 8.76
N LYS A 20 3.51 9.76 9.48
CA LYS A 20 2.06 9.88 9.67
C LYS A 20 1.34 10.11 8.34
N ARG A 21 1.85 11.01 7.50
CA ARG A 21 1.26 11.27 6.17
C ARG A 21 1.42 10.10 5.21
N ALA A 22 2.51 9.36 5.26
CA ALA A 22 2.66 8.13 4.50
C ALA A 22 1.58 7.12 4.88
N LYS A 23 1.28 6.97 6.17
CA LYS A 23 0.15 6.15 6.66
C LYS A 23 -1.20 6.62 6.11
N ASP A 24 -1.46 7.93 6.12
CA ASP A 24 -2.73 8.50 5.69
C ASP A 24 -2.98 8.34 4.17
N THR A 25 -1.98 8.02 3.37
CA THR A 25 -2.09 7.87 1.91
C THR A 25 -2.03 6.43 1.42
N SER A 26 -1.50 5.51 2.22
CA SER A 26 -1.44 4.10 1.93
C SER A 26 -2.59 3.35 2.61
N THR A 27 -3.33 2.55 1.84
CA THR A 27 -4.38 1.69 2.39
C THR A 27 -3.80 0.54 3.18
N ILE A 28 -2.64 0.01 2.78
CA ILE A 28 -1.94 -1.04 3.53
C ILE A 28 -1.47 -0.51 4.87
N ALA A 29 -0.85 0.67 4.89
CA ALA A 29 -0.41 1.28 6.14
C ALA A 29 -1.56 1.65 7.09
N ALA A 30 -2.77 1.87 6.56
CA ALA A 30 -3.96 2.14 7.35
C ALA A 30 -4.59 0.86 7.94
N LEU A 31 -4.56 -0.25 7.20
CA LEU A 31 -5.23 -1.50 7.56
C LEU A 31 -4.31 -2.51 8.25
N SER A 32 -3.01 -2.49 7.94
CA SER A 32 -2.02 -3.37 8.55
C SER A 32 -1.06 -2.58 9.43
N PRO A 33 -0.82 -2.98 10.68
CA PRO A 33 0.15 -2.33 11.54
C PRO A 33 1.58 -2.54 11.02
N SER A 34 2.40 -1.46 11.07
CA SER A 34 3.81 -1.58 10.73
C SER A 34 4.59 -2.32 11.83
N GLU A 35 5.45 -3.22 11.45
CA GLU A 35 6.37 -3.93 12.34
C GLU A 35 7.80 -3.42 12.18
N PRO A 36 8.61 -3.35 13.26
CA PRO A 36 10.03 -3.06 13.14
C PRO A 36 10.72 -4.10 12.24
N GLN A 37 11.47 -3.64 11.25
CA GLN A 37 12.22 -4.50 10.34
C GLN A 37 13.71 -4.31 10.55
N LEU A 38 14.46 -5.39 10.40
CA LEU A 38 15.93 -5.36 10.41
C LEU A 38 16.46 -5.24 8.97
N PHE A 39 17.71 -4.81 8.83
CA PHE A 39 18.37 -4.75 7.52
C PHE A 39 18.69 -6.14 6.93
N LEU A 40 18.41 -7.20 7.67
CA LEU A 40 18.48 -8.59 7.22
C LEU A 40 17.11 -9.03 6.69
N ASP A 41 17.10 -10.00 5.78
CA ASP A 41 15.87 -10.60 5.31
C ASP A 41 15.22 -11.36 6.46
N LYS A 42 14.01 -10.94 6.81
CA LYS A 42 13.23 -11.59 7.88
C LYS A 42 12.49 -12.77 7.29
N GLU A 43 12.70 -13.93 7.89
CA GLU A 43 11.99 -15.14 7.53
C GLU A 43 10.87 -15.38 8.52
N TYR A 44 9.68 -15.60 7.99
CA TYR A 44 8.48 -15.93 8.77
C TYR A 44 8.16 -17.41 8.54
N MET A 45 8.00 -18.14 9.63
CA MET A 45 7.54 -19.53 9.58
C MET A 45 6.00 -19.53 9.67
N VAL A 46 5.37 -19.98 8.62
CA VAL A 46 3.90 -20.09 8.54
C VAL A 46 3.49 -21.54 8.68
N PHE A 47 2.61 -21.80 9.63
CA PHE A 47 1.97 -23.11 9.77
C PHE A 47 0.84 -23.19 8.74
N THR A 48 0.92 -24.16 7.83
CA THR A 48 -0.04 -24.35 6.73
C THR A 48 -0.88 -25.61 6.89
N GLY A 49 -0.71 -26.33 8.00
CA GLY A 49 -1.47 -27.53 8.30
C GLY A 49 -2.70 -27.24 9.17
N ASN A 50 -3.82 -27.88 8.89
CA ASN A 50 -4.98 -27.89 9.76
C ASN A 50 -4.99 -29.21 10.53
N SER A 51 -4.67 -29.16 11.84
CA SER A 51 -4.75 -30.33 12.69
C SER A 51 -6.21 -30.62 13.07
N GLU A 52 -6.67 -31.83 12.79
CA GLU A 52 -7.99 -32.28 13.22
C GLU A 52 -7.88 -33.23 14.43
N ALA A 53 -8.83 -33.11 15.35
CA ALA A 53 -8.89 -33.97 16.50
C ALA A 53 -9.57 -35.30 16.15
N GLU A 54 -8.95 -36.43 16.53
CA GLU A 54 -9.46 -37.76 16.35
C GLU A 54 -10.28 -38.21 17.56
N VAL A 55 -11.42 -38.79 17.32
CA VAL A 55 -12.20 -39.47 18.38
C VAL A 55 -11.75 -40.93 18.46
N VAL A 56 -11.06 -41.28 19.54
CA VAL A 56 -10.48 -42.63 19.74
C VAL A 56 -11.28 -43.40 20.79
N ALA A 57 -11.66 -44.67 20.48
CA ALA A 57 -12.30 -45.57 21.42
C ALA A 57 -11.30 -46.02 22.50
N GLU A 58 -11.80 -46.45 23.65
CA GLU A 58 -10.97 -46.95 24.75
C GLU A 58 -10.10 -48.14 24.29
N GLY A 59 -8.79 -48.02 24.46
CA GLY A 59 -7.81 -49.01 24.03
C GLY A 59 -7.40 -48.99 22.54
N ALA A 60 -7.93 -48.09 21.73
CA ALA A 60 -7.53 -47.95 20.34
C ALA A 60 -6.22 -47.17 20.17
N GLN A 61 -5.53 -47.44 19.07
CA GLN A 61 -4.29 -46.73 18.69
C GLN A 61 -4.61 -45.30 18.30
N LYS A 62 -3.80 -44.33 18.78
CA LYS A 62 -3.89 -42.91 18.42
C LYS A 62 -3.08 -42.64 17.17
N SER A 63 -3.61 -41.85 16.25
CA SER A 63 -2.89 -41.36 15.07
C SER A 63 -1.99 -40.16 15.44
N SER A 64 -1.02 -39.86 14.59
CA SER A 64 -0.22 -38.64 14.68
C SER A 64 -0.50 -37.75 13.48
N TYR A 65 -0.54 -36.46 13.71
CA TYR A 65 -0.61 -35.44 12.67
C TYR A 65 0.75 -34.83 12.41
N GLU A 66 1.09 -34.62 11.15
CA GLU A 66 2.31 -33.93 10.75
C GLU A 66 1.97 -32.48 10.39
N GLU A 67 2.56 -31.53 11.13
CA GLU A 67 2.46 -30.10 10.86
C GLU A 67 3.41 -29.70 9.74
N THR A 68 2.94 -28.91 8.79
CA THR A 68 3.77 -28.39 7.69
C THR A 68 4.13 -26.93 7.94
N LEU A 69 5.43 -26.65 7.97
CA LEU A 69 6.01 -25.33 8.12
C LEU A 69 6.48 -24.81 6.76
N THR A 70 5.96 -23.68 6.33
CA THR A 70 6.38 -23.03 5.10
C THR A 70 7.10 -21.72 5.42
N PRO A 71 8.38 -21.58 5.04
CA PRO A 71 9.11 -20.33 5.24
C PRO A 71 8.69 -19.29 4.21
N VAL A 72 8.35 -18.08 4.68
CA VAL A 72 8.08 -16.91 3.84
C VAL A 72 9.16 -15.86 4.08
N VAL A 73 9.92 -15.55 3.05
CA VAL A 73 11.01 -14.57 3.15
C VAL A 73 10.52 -13.18 2.78
N GLY A 74 10.72 -12.22 3.68
CA GLY A 74 10.40 -10.82 3.45
C GLY A 74 11.25 -10.22 2.34
N LYS A 75 10.65 -9.36 1.51
CA LYS A 75 11.32 -8.66 0.41
C LYS A 75 11.53 -7.21 0.75
N ARG A 76 12.73 -6.71 0.45
CA ARG A 76 13.11 -5.31 0.66
C ARG A 76 13.10 -4.56 -0.65
N PHE A 77 12.71 -3.28 -0.58
CA PHE A 77 12.85 -2.36 -1.69
C PHE A 77 13.15 -0.94 -1.19
N LYS A 78 13.97 -0.24 -1.95
CA LYS A 78 14.34 1.15 -1.68
C LYS A 78 13.45 2.08 -2.50
N VAL A 79 12.90 3.09 -1.85
CA VAL A 79 12.10 4.14 -2.47
C VAL A 79 12.84 5.46 -2.35
N VAL A 80 12.90 6.17 -3.46
CA VAL A 80 13.59 7.46 -3.55
C VAL A 80 12.70 8.45 -4.25
N THR A 81 12.59 9.66 -3.71
CA THR A 81 11.98 10.79 -4.38
C THR A 81 12.93 11.99 -4.32
N THR A 82 13.10 12.65 -5.45
CA THR A 82 13.99 13.82 -5.60
C THR A 82 13.22 14.96 -6.22
N THR A 83 13.27 16.13 -5.61
CA THR A 83 12.64 17.36 -6.10
C THR A 83 13.75 18.40 -6.33
N ARG A 84 13.83 18.96 -7.53
CA ARG A 84 14.74 20.08 -7.84
C ARG A 84 14.08 21.42 -7.50
N LEU A 85 14.85 22.31 -6.95
CA LEU A 85 14.46 23.68 -6.58
C LEU A 85 15.48 24.66 -7.12
N SER A 86 15.05 25.89 -7.39
CA SER A 86 16.00 26.98 -7.65
C SER A 86 16.80 27.31 -6.39
N SER A 87 18.10 27.53 -6.53
CA SER A 87 18.93 28.01 -5.41
C SER A 87 18.54 29.39 -4.91
N GLU A 88 17.79 30.16 -5.71
CA GLU A 88 17.23 31.46 -5.33
C GLU A 88 16.23 31.36 -4.17
N LEU A 89 15.68 30.17 -3.93
CA LEU A 89 14.84 29.91 -2.75
C LEU A 89 15.57 30.21 -1.44
N GLN A 90 16.90 30.10 -1.42
CA GLN A 90 17.71 30.42 -0.24
C GLN A 90 17.71 31.94 0.09
N TRP A 91 17.25 32.77 -0.82
CA TRP A 91 17.14 34.23 -0.64
C TRP A 91 15.71 34.67 -0.27
N ALA A 92 14.75 33.73 -0.26
CA ALA A 92 13.42 34.04 0.19
C ALA A 92 13.39 34.21 1.73
N ASP A 93 12.36 34.87 2.23
CA ASP A 93 12.11 34.98 3.67
C ASP A 93 12.04 33.63 4.34
N GLU A 94 12.52 33.54 5.59
CA GLU A 94 12.60 32.28 6.34
C GLU A 94 11.24 31.55 6.43
N ASP A 95 10.16 32.28 6.66
CA ASP A 95 8.80 31.73 6.70
C ASP A 95 8.36 31.10 5.37
N ALA A 96 8.66 31.77 4.24
CA ALA A 96 8.36 31.25 2.91
C ALA A 96 9.19 30.01 2.56
N GLN A 97 10.45 29.96 3.00
CA GLN A 97 11.30 28.77 2.83
C GLN A 97 10.74 27.58 3.61
N LEU A 98 10.32 27.78 4.87
CA LEU A 98 9.76 26.74 5.73
C LEU A 98 8.46 26.19 5.14
N GLU A 99 7.60 27.04 4.60
CA GLU A 99 6.35 26.60 3.96
C GLU A 99 6.61 25.75 2.72
N ILE A 100 7.54 26.17 1.85
CA ILE A 100 7.88 25.40 0.64
C ILE A 100 8.50 24.05 1.00
N ILE A 101 9.42 24.00 1.95
CA ILE A 101 10.03 22.76 2.43
C ILE A 101 8.96 21.84 3.02
N SER A 102 8.04 22.35 3.84
CA SER A 102 6.95 21.60 4.43
C SER A 102 6.03 20.98 3.35
N ASN A 103 5.70 21.74 2.30
CA ASN A 103 4.90 21.25 1.18
C ASN A 103 5.61 20.13 0.41
N ILE A 104 6.92 20.28 0.14
CA ILE A 104 7.72 19.24 -0.50
C ILE A 104 7.75 17.97 0.34
N GLN A 105 7.96 18.09 1.64
CA GLN A 105 7.95 16.96 2.57
C GLN A 105 6.61 16.25 2.57
N ALA A 106 5.51 17.01 2.52
CA ALA A 106 4.16 16.45 2.45
C ALA A 106 3.94 15.65 1.15
N ASP A 107 4.38 16.19 0.01
CA ASP A 107 4.27 15.51 -1.28
C ASP A 107 5.15 14.26 -1.35
N GLN A 108 6.37 14.35 -0.83
CA GLN A 108 7.28 13.21 -0.77
C GLN A 108 6.76 12.10 0.14
N ALA A 109 6.20 12.45 1.30
CA ALA A 109 5.56 11.48 2.20
C ALA A 109 4.38 10.76 1.52
N ALA A 110 3.54 11.52 0.82
CA ALA A 110 2.44 10.96 0.06
C ALA A 110 2.93 10.03 -1.07
N ALA A 111 4.03 10.39 -1.73
CA ALA A 111 4.63 9.54 -2.76
C ALA A 111 5.18 8.23 -2.18
N LEU A 112 5.90 8.29 -1.04
CA LEU A 112 6.43 7.09 -0.36
C LEU A 112 5.31 6.14 0.05
N GLY A 113 4.19 6.65 0.61
CA GLY A 113 3.03 5.82 0.96
C GLY A 113 2.38 5.17 -0.25
N ARG A 114 2.24 5.91 -1.36
CA ARG A 114 1.68 5.35 -2.59
C ARG A 114 2.52 4.22 -3.18
N VAL A 115 3.85 4.33 -3.12
CA VAL A 115 4.72 3.27 -3.65
C VAL A 115 4.57 1.99 -2.85
N LEU A 116 4.37 2.04 -1.53
CA LEU A 116 4.12 0.86 -0.70
C LEU A 116 2.91 0.06 -1.24
N ASP A 117 1.79 0.74 -1.47
CA ASP A 117 0.59 0.12 -2.04
C ASP A 117 0.83 -0.44 -3.44
N TYR A 118 1.51 0.31 -4.32
CA TYR A 118 1.80 -0.14 -5.69
C TYR A 118 2.66 -1.40 -5.73
N VAL A 119 3.67 -1.48 -4.85
CA VAL A 119 4.55 -2.64 -4.78
C VAL A 119 3.79 -3.86 -4.25
N ILE A 120 3.05 -3.73 -3.17
CA ILE A 120 2.36 -4.86 -2.53
C ILE A 120 1.16 -5.32 -3.36
N TYR A 121 0.29 -4.39 -3.82
CA TYR A 121 -0.91 -4.78 -4.59
C TYR A 121 -0.59 -5.22 -6.01
N HIS A 122 0.36 -4.56 -6.69
CA HIS A 122 0.53 -4.69 -8.12
C HIS A 122 1.94 -5.10 -8.56
N ALA A 123 2.93 -5.17 -7.65
CA ALA A 123 4.35 -5.37 -7.98
C ALA A 123 4.84 -4.39 -9.07
N PHE A 124 4.53 -3.10 -8.90
CA PHE A 124 4.67 -2.09 -9.95
C PHE A 124 5.41 -0.85 -9.45
N ASP A 125 6.35 -0.34 -10.27
CA ASP A 125 7.01 0.95 -10.04
C ASP A 125 6.20 2.07 -10.72
N PRO A 126 5.55 2.95 -9.94
CA PRO A 126 4.69 3.99 -10.50
C PRO A 126 5.46 5.07 -11.27
N LYS A 127 6.74 5.33 -10.96
CA LYS A 127 7.56 6.33 -11.64
C LYS A 127 8.01 5.85 -13.01
N ASN A 128 8.59 4.65 -13.06
CA ASN A 128 9.14 4.09 -14.30
C ASN A 128 8.10 3.32 -15.12
N LYS A 129 6.91 3.09 -14.58
CA LYS A 129 5.81 2.35 -15.22
C LYS A 129 6.20 0.92 -15.62
N THR A 130 6.99 0.28 -14.77
CA THR A 130 7.50 -1.07 -15.01
C THR A 130 7.03 -2.02 -13.90
N THR A 131 6.83 -3.28 -14.27
CA THR A 131 6.62 -4.35 -13.31
C THR A 131 7.94 -4.67 -12.63
N LEU A 132 7.92 -4.88 -11.33
CA LEU A 132 9.10 -5.21 -10.53
C LEU A 132 9.38 -6.71 -10.61
N GLU A 133 10.56 -7.06 -11.11
CA GLU A 133 11.01 -8.45 -11.16
C GLU A 133 11.26 -8.99 -9.75
N GLY A 134 10.87 -10.24 -9.52
CA GLY A 134 11.05 -10.91 -8.24
C GLY A 134 10.04 -10.51 -7.15
N PHE A 135 9.08 -9.63 -7.44
CA PHE A 135 7.98 -9.28 -6.56
C PHE A 135 6.68 -9.95 -7.02
N THR A 136 5.88 -10.44 -6.07
CA THR A 136 4.59 -11.06 -6.35
C THR A 136 3.48 -10.06 -6.04
N ALA A 137 2.64 -9.77 -7.03
CA ALA A 137 1.51 -8.87 -6.84
C ALA A 137 0.40 -9.57 -6.04
N LEU A 138 -0.07 -8.95 -4.96
CA LEU A 138 -1.22 -9.46 -4.20
C LEU A 138 -2.45 -9.59 -5.10
N SER A 139 -2.65 -8.66 -6.03
CA SER A 139 -3.76 -8.74 -6.99
C SER A 139 -3.74 -9.99 -7.87
N GLY A 140 -2.58 -10.66 -8.01
CA GLY A 140 -2.45 -11.91 -8.77
C GLY A 140 -2.52 -13.16 -7.90
N SER A 141 -2.04 -13.08 -6.65
CA SER A 141 -1.92 -14.22 -5.72
C SER A 141 -3.09 -14.39 -4.76
N ALA A 142 -3.85 -13.32 -4.46
CA ALA A 142 -5.04 -13.36 -3.63
C ALA A 142 -6.19 -14.15 -4.27
N THR A 143 -7.19 -14.56 -3.47
CA THR A 143 -8.39 -15.23 -3.94
C THR A 143 -9.17 -14.33 -4.91
N GLN A 144 -9.44 -14.80 -6.12
CA GLN A 144 -10.01 -13.97 -7.20
C GLN A 144 -11.53 -14.01 -7.18
N VAL A 145 -12.17 -12.85 -7.07
CA VAL A 145 -13.63 -12.68 -7.20
C VAL A 145 -13.91 -11.76 -8.40
N THR A 146 -14.84 -12.18 -9.25
CA THR A 146 -15.23 -11.39 -10.42
C THR A 146 -16.43 -10.52 -10.08
N ALA A 147 -16.29 -9.22 -10.33
CA ALA A 147 -17.33 -8.25 -10.07
C ALA A 147 -18.54 -8.44 -11.00
N THR A 148 -19.72 -8.28 -10.44
CA THR A 148 -21.02 -8.30 -11.12
C THR A 148 -21.50 -6.86 -11.35
N ASP A 149 -22.77 -6.68 -11.72
CA ASP A 149 -23.41 -5.36 -11.78
C ASP A 149 -23.97 -4.92 -10.41
N ASP A 150 -24.09 -5.87 -9.46
CA ASP A 150 -24.53 -5.60 -8.08
C ASP A 150 -23.34 -5.51 -7.14
N ARG A 151 -23.04 -4.30 -6.70
CA ARG A 151 -21.90 -4.00 -5.82
C ARG A 151 -22.10 -4.45 -4.37
N VAL A 152 -23.34 -4.64 -3.93
CA VAL A 152 -23.62 -5.19 -2.60
C VAL A 152 -23.29 -6.68 -2.60
N ALA A 153 -23.84 -7.41 -3.59
CA ALA A 153 -23.51 -8.82 -3.78
C ALA A 153 -22.00 -9.06 -4.01
N ASP A 154 -21.29 -8.11 -4.62
CA ASP A 154 -19.83 -8.19 -4.80
C ASP A 154 -19.08 -8.13 -3.44
N ILE A 155 -19.53 -7.32 -2.49
CA ILE A 155 -18.95 -7.27 -1.13
C ILE A 155 -19.23 -8.57 -0.38
N ASP A 156 -20.47 -9.07 -0.46
CA ASP A 156 -20.85 -10.34 0.17
C ASP A 156 -20.02 -11.51 -0.39
N ALA A 157 -19.83 -11.56 -1.71
CA ALA A 157 -18.99 -12.58 -2.36
C ALA A 157 -17.50 -12.48 -1.97
N LEU A 158 -16.98 -11.27 -1.73
CA LEU A 158 -15.62 -11.09 -1.20
C LEU A 158 -15.53 -11.67 0.22
N ALA A 159 -16.51 -11.38 1.07
CA ALA A 159 -16.55 -11.88 2.45
C ALA A 159 -16.69 -13.41 2.49
N GLU A 160 -17.57 -13.97 1.69
CA GLU A 160 -17.77 -15.44 1.57
C GLU A 160 -16.48 -16.15 1.16
N ALA A 161 -15.70 -15.54 0.24
CA ALA A 161 -14.47 -16.12 -0.27
C ALA A 161 -13.33 -16.23 0.77
N VAL A 162 -13.46 -15.57 1.92
CA VAL A 162 -12.40 -15.50 2.96
C VAL A 162 -12.88 -16.03 4.31
N ASN A 163 -14.15 -15.77 4.69
CA ASN A 163 -14.67 -16.05 6.04
C ASN A 163 -14.66 -17.53 6.45
N ASP A 164 -14.57 -18.46 5.51
CA ASP A 164 -14.55 -19.87 5.84
C ASP A 164 -13.25 -20.29 6.56
N GLU A 165 -12.12 -19.63 6.24
CA GLU A 165 -10.80 -20.01 6.76
C GLU A 165 -10.10 -18.88 7.53
N TYR A 166 -10.49 -17.61 7.33
CA TYR A 166 -9.78 -16.43 7.87
C TYR A 166 -10.73 -15.41 8.45
N ASP A 167 -10.27 -14.68 9.47
CA ASP A 167 -11.00 -13.56 10.06
C ASP A 167 -10.81 -12.29 9.23
N VAL A 168 -11.91 -11.72 8.73
CA VAL A 168 -11.87 -10.47 7.97
C VAL A 168 -11.68 -9.28 8.92
N ASN A 169 -10.57 -8.56 8.77
CA ASN A 169 -10.22 -7.41 9.60
C ASN A 169 -9.95 -6.12 8.82
N GLY A 170 -10.07 -6.15 7.49
CA GLY A 170 -9.80 -4.97 6.68
C GLY A 170 -10.42 -5.01 5.28
N LEU A 171 -10.74 -3.82 4.78
CA LEU A 171 -11.29 -3.61 3.44
C LEU A 171 -10.60 -2.43 2.76
N ALA A 172 -9.85 -2.70 1.69
CA ALA A 172 -9.25 -1.67 0.85
C ALA A 172 -10.10 -1.44 -0.40
N LEU A 173 -10.64 -0.23 -0.54
CA LEU A 173 -11.52 0.15 -1.65
C LEU A 173 -10.80 1.06 -2.64
N SER A 174 -11.01 0.83 -3.93
CA SER A 174 -10.70 1.84 -4.94
C SER A 174 -11.72 2.99 -4.85
N LYS A 175 -11.30 4.21 -5.22
CA LYS A 175 -12.22 5.37 -5.29
C LYS A 175 -13.40 5.13 -6.24
N THR A 176 -13.19 4.30 -7.26
CA THR A 176 -14.25 3.90 -8.20
C THR A 176 -15.31 3.06 -7.47
N MET A 177 -14.90 2.01 -6.77
CA MET A 177 -15.78 1.13 -6.01
C MET A 177 -16.51 1.90 -4.91
N ALA A 178 -15.80 2.70 -4.12
CA ALA A 178 -16.41 3.52 -3.07
C ALA A 178 -17.48 4.49 -3.63
N ASN A 179 -17.24 5.07 -4.82
CA ASN A 179 -18.21 5.95 -5.44
C ASN A 179 -19.44 5.20 -6.02
N GLU A 180 -19.23 3.97 -6.52
CA GLU A 180 -20.34 3.09 -6.97
C GLU A 180 -21.20 2.68 -5.77
N LEU A 181 -20.62 2.19 -4.67
CA LEU A 181 -21.31 1.85 -3.42
C LEU A 181 -22.10 3.04 -2.85
N ARG A 182 -21.52 4.24 -2.83
CA ARG A 182 -22.17 5.45 -2.32
C ARG A 182 -23.45 5.81 -3.08
N LYS A 183 -23.56 5.43 -4.35
CA LYS A 183 -24.73 5.74 -5.20
C LYS A 183 -25.91 4.80 -4.97
N ILE A 184 -25.70 3.66 -4.35
CA ILE A 184 -26.75 2.67 -4.12
C ILE A 184 -27.80 3.23 -3.15
N ARG A 185 -29.04 3.03 -3.48
CA ARG A 185 -30.20 3.46 -2.70
C ARG A 185 -31.09 2.28 -2.37
N VAL A 186 -31.64 2.28 -1.17
CA VAL A 186 -32.69 1.32 -0.78
C VAL A 186 -33.95 1.66 -1.58
N PRO A 187 -34.48 0.73 -2.39
CA PRO A 187 -35.60 1.01 -3.29
C PRO A 187 -36.87 1.53 -2.57
N SER A 188 -37.12 1.06 -1.35
CA SER A 188 -38.33 1.39 -0.57
C SER A 188 -38.25 2.76 0.09
N THR A 189 -37.08 3.26 0.47
CA THR A 189 -36.90 4.48 1.28
C THR A 189 -36.13 5.58 0.55
N GLY A 190 -35.42 5.25 -0.53
CA GLY A 190 -34.53 6.17 -1.24
C GLY A 190 -33.27 6.58 -0.46
N GLN A 191 -33.10 6.04 0.76
CA GLN A 191 -31.92 6.29 1.58
C GLN A 191 -30.68 5.62 0.97
N ARG A 192 -29.49 6.09 1.35
CA ARG A 192 -28.25 5.43 0.95
C ARG A 192 -28.16 4.06 1.62
N PHE A 193 -27.73 3.07 0.86
CA PHE A 193 -27.50 1.73 1.41
C PHE A 193 -26.30 1.74 2.36
N TYR A 194 -25.20 2.42 1.94
CA TYR A 194 -24.02 2.65 2.77
C TYR A 194 -23.90 4.14 3.15
N PRO A 195 -24.50 4.57 4.26
CA PRO A 195 -24.43 5.95 4.73
C PRO A 195 -23.02 6.34 5.23
N GLU A 196 -22.19 5.36 5.61
CA GLU A 196 -20.83 5.51 6.11
C GLU A 196 -19.88 6.06 5.04
N ILE A 197 -20.20 5.92 3.76
CA ILE A 197 -19.36 6.42 2.67
C ILE A 197 -19.66 7.92 2.42
N PRO A 198 -18.78 8.83 2.86
CA PRO A 198 -18.97 10.27 2.71
C PRO A 198 -18.72 10.73 1.27
N ILE A 199 -19.03 11.99 0.98
CA ILE A 199 -18.85 12.57 -0.37
C ILE A 199 -17.36 12.63 -0.77
N ASN A 200 -16.46 12.85 0.18
CA ASN A 200 -15.01 12.88 -0.05
C ASN A 200 -14.39 11.49 -0.24
N LEU A 201 -15.18 10.41 -0.13
CA LEU A 201 -14.77 9.02 -0.28
C LEU A 201 -13.67 8.58 0.72
N GLN A 202 -13.52 9.27 1.84
CA GLN A 202 -12.66 8.83 2.92
C GLN A 202 -13.46 7.90 3.84
N VAL A 203 -13.33 6.61 3.59
CA VAL A 203 -14.04 5.57 4.35
C VAL A 203 -13.14 5.12 5.48
N GLY A 204 -13.63 5.15 6.71
CA GLY A 204 -12.91 4.64 7.88
C GLY A 204 -13.43 3.28 8.35
N ASN A 205 -14.70 3.00 8.07
CA ASN A 205 -15.37 1.75 8.42
C ASN A 205 -16.49 1.49 7.41
N LEU A 206 -16.72 0.21 7.08
CA LEU A 206 -17.84 -0.24 6.26
C LEU A 206 -18.33 -1.58 6.84
N ASP A 207 -19.63 -1.67 7.13
CA ASP A 207 -20.25 -2.87 7.72
C ASP A 207 -19.53 -3.40 8.98
N GLY A 208 -19.02 -2.48 9.83
CA GLY A 208 -18.31 -2.84 11.04
C GLY A 208 -16.82 -3.19 10.85
N ILE A 209 -16.32 -3.27 9.63
CA ILE A 209 -14.92 -3.60 9.30
C ILE A 209 -14.14 -2.32 9.00
N PRO A 210 -12.90 -2.17 9.53
CA PRO A 210 -12.01 -1.09 9.14
C PRO A 210 -11.84 -1.02 7.63
N ALA A 211 -12.08 0.15 7.04
CA ALA A 211 -11.99 0.34 5.60
C ALA A 211 -11.11 1.52 5.25
N ALA A 212 -10.35 1.39 4.16
CA ALA A 212 -9.52 2.46 3.63
C ALA A 212 -9.75 2.62 2.13
N THR A 213 -9.77 3.87 1.65
CA THR A 213 -10.02 4.16 0.25
C THR A 213 -8.84 4.91 -0.36
N SER A 214 -8.31 4.37 -1.46
CA SER A 214 -7.26 5.03 -2.22
C SER A 214 -7.37 4.74 -3.71
N GLY A 215 -6.82 5.64 -4.53
CA GLY A 215 -6.63 5.36 -5.95
C GLY A 215 -5.50 4.37 -6.25
N THR A 216 -4.67 4.04 -5.26
CA THR A 216 -3.60 3.03 -5.41
C THR A 216 -4.15 1.62 -5.56
N VAL A 217 -5.31 1.33 -4.96
CA VAL A 217 -5.98 0.02 -5.02
C VAL A 217 -6.24 -0.42 -6.46
N ASN A 218 -6.65 0.49 -7.34
CA ASN A 218 -6.83 0.20 -8.77
C ASN A 218 -5.70 0.71 -9.67
N GLY A 219 -4.59 1.11 -9.09
CA GLY A 219 -3.44 1.60 -9.85
C GLY A 219 -3.66 2.94 -10.57
N ARG A 220 -4.74 3.68 -10.28
CA ARG A 220 -5.15 4.88 -11.04
C ARG A 220 -4.29 6.11 -10.78
N LEU A 221 -3.63 6.21 -9.62
CA LEU A 221 -2.88 7.41 -9.27
C LEU A 221 -1.62 7.57 -10.10
N ILE A 222 -1.40 8.79 -10.52
CA ILE A 222 -0.17 9.38 -11.08
C ILE A 222 0.18 8.89 -12.48
N THR A 223 0.64 7.66 -12.66
CA THR A 223 1.29 7.27 -13.92
C THR A 223 0.89 5.89 -14.39
N ALA A 224 0.32 5.08 -13.52
CA ALA A 224 -0.15 3.75 -13.85
C ALA A 224 -1.49 3.82 -14.57
N SER A 225 -1.68 3.00 -15.59
CA SER A 225 -3.00 2.76 -16.15
C SER A 225 -3.89 2.12 -15.08
N PRO A 226 -5.17 2.50 -15.00
CA PRO A 226 -6.09 1.85 -14.08
C PRO A 226 -6.13 0.34 -14.35
N THR A 227 -6.00 -0.45 -13.29
CA THR A 227 -6.21 -1.89 -13.36
C THR A 227 -7.71 -2.21 -13.26
N ASN A 228 -8.05 -3.47 -13.45
CA ASN A 228 -9.42 -3.93 -13.25
C ASN A 228 -9.77 -4.21 -11.78
N VAL A 229 -8.85 -3.98 -10.85
CA VAL A 229 -9.05 -4.20 -9.41
C VAL A 229 -9.97 -3.15 -8.82
N LEU A 230 -10.97 -3.58 -8.06
CA LEU A 230 -11.95 -2.72 -7.40
C LEU A 230 -11.74 -2.63 -5.89
N ALA A 231 -11.45 -3.76 -5.24
CA ALA A 231 -11.30 -3.86 -3.79
C ALA A 231 -10.44 -5.07 -3.40
N PHE A 232 -9.90 -5.01 -2.19
CA PHE A 232 -9.33 -6.14 -1.45
C PHE A 232 -10.03 -6.24 -0.10
N LEU A 233 -10.42 -7.44 0.30
CA LEU A 233 -11.03 -7.71 1.58
C LEU A 233 -10.39 -8.96 2.18
N GLY A 234 -10.15 -8.97 3.50
CA GLY A 234 -9.60 -10.14 4.16
C GLY A 234 -8.83 -9.82 5.43
N ASP A 235 -7.91 -10.70 5.79
CA ASP A 235 -7.03 -10.53 6.94
C ASP A 235 -5.75 -9.78 6.56
N PHE A 236 -5.76 -8.47 6.77
CA PHE A 236 -4.60 -7.61 6.55
C PHE A 236 -3.46 -7.83 7.56
N SER A 237 -3.69 -8.58 8.63
CA SER A 237 -2.62 -8.96 9.56
C SER A 237 -1.61 -9.93 8.93
N LEU A 238 -2.00 -10.62 7.85
CA LEU A 238 -1.13 -11.48 7.05
C LEU A 238 -0.14 -10.70 6.18
N ILE A 239 -0.37 -9.40 5.98
CA ILE A 239 0.58 -8.51 5.31
C ILE A 239 1.49 -7.91 6.38
N LYS A 240 2.71 -8.43 6.48
CA LYS A 240 3.75 -7.90 7.37
C LYS A 240 4.57 -6.88 6.60
N TRP A 241 4.65 -5.66 7.10
CA TRP A 241 5.46 -4.61 6.46
C TRP A 241 6.11 -3.72 7.52
N GLY A 242 7.14 -3.01 7.11
CA GLY A 242 7.79 -2.03 7.98
C GLY A 242 8.93 -1.33 7.28
N MET A 243 9.47 -0.33 7.97
CA MET A 243 10.65 0.40 7.53
C MET A 243 11.90 -0.29 8.10
N VAL A 244 12.83 -0.62 7.20
CA VAL A 244 14.14 -1.19 7.54
C VAL A 244 15.10 -0.09 7.97
N ARG A 245 14.96 1.09 7.36
CA ARG A 245 15.71 2.29 7.68
C ARG A 245 14.73 3.45 7.79
N ASP A 246 14.94 4.28 8.79
CA ASP A 246 14.20 5.52 8.97
C ASP A 246 14.31 6.41 7.73
N ILE A 247 13.26 7.18 7.49
CA ILE A 247 13.22 8.12 6.38
C ILE A 247 14.39 9.10 6.53
N TRP A 248 15.21 9.18 5.48
CA TRP A 248 16.35 10.06 5.42
C TRP A 248 16.16 11.07 4.30
N SER A 249 16.37 12.34 4.62
CA SER A 249 16.29 13.41 3.65
C SER A 249 17.60 14.18 3.61
N GLU A 250 18.01 14.56 2.42
CA GLU A 250 19.22 15.33 2.19
C GLU A 250 18.99 16.46 1.16
N ILE A 251 19.77 17.54 1.31
CA ILE A 251 19.88 18.59 0.31
C ILE A 251 21.16 18.34 -0.48
N ILE A 252 21.00 18.15 -1.79
CA ILE A 252 22.11 17.93 -2.73
C ILE A 252 22.33 19.24 -3.49
N GLN A 253 23.56 19.76 -3.45
CA GLN A 253 23.90 21.04 -4.06
C GLN A 253 24.75 20.90 -5.33
N TYR A 254 25.23 19.70 -5.64
CA TYR A 254 26.17 19.44 -6.74
C TYR A 254 25.78 18.17 -7.50
N GLY A 255 26.22 18.11 -8.75
CA GLY A 255 26.05 16.94 -9.60
C GLY A 255 24.67 16.85 -10.25
N ASP A 256 24.38 15.70 -10.86
CA ASP A 256 23.11 15.38 -11.50
C ASP A 256 22.43 14.19 -10.79
N PRO A 257 21.75 14.43 -9.64
CA PRO A 257 21.27 13.36 -8.77
C PRO A 257 20.15 12.50 -9.36
N ASP A 258 19.46 12.99 -10.36
CA ASP A 258 18.32 12.32 -11.02
C ASP A 258 18.61 11.97 -12.49
N ASN A 259 19.87 12.12 -12.91
CA ASN A 259 20.41 11.74 -14.22
C ASN A 259 19.60 12.29 -15.42
N ILE A 260 19.24 13.58 -15.35
CA ILE A 260 18.52 14.27 -16.43
C ILE A 260 19.44 15.04 -17.39
N GLY A 261 20.76 14.91 -17.24
CA GLY A 261 21.76 15.60 -18.06
C GLY A 261 22.00 17.05 -17.67
N LYS A 262 21.58 17.48 -16.46
CA LYS A 262 21.74 18.86 -15.98
C LYS A 262 22.38 18.85 -14.59
N ASP A 263 23.59 19.38 -14.52
CA ASP A 263 24.29 19.61 -13.24
C ASP A 263 23.60 20.72 -12.43
N LEU A 264 23.36 20.44 -11.13
CA LEU A 264 22.65 21.36 -10.25
C LEU A 264 23.33 22.74 -10.18
N LYS A 265 24.65 22.77 -10.05
CA LYS A 265 25.41 24.02 -9.93
C LYS A 265 25.38 24.83 -11.20
N GLY A 266 25.51 24.16 -12.36
CA GLY A 266 25.48 24.80 -13.66
C GLY A 266 24.12 25.43 -14.02
N TYR A 267 23.05 24.97 -13.39
CA TYR A 267 21.69 25.48 -13.60
C TYR A 267 21.13 26.26 -12.40
N ASN A 268 21.98 26.60 -11.43
CA ASN A 268 21.59 27.36 -10.23
C ASN A 268 20.44 26.66 -9.47
N GLN A 269 20.58 25.34 -9.25
CA GLN A 269 19.58 24.50 -8.63
C GLN A 269 20.14 23.75 -7.40
N ILE A 270 19.24 23.39 -6.51
CA ILE A 270 19.46 22.44 -5.42
C ILE A 270 18.45 21.29 -5.54
N ALA A 271 18.79 20.11 -5.08
CA ALA A 271 17.86 19.00 -5.03
C ALA A 271 17.57 18.57 -3.58
N TYR A 272 16.31 18.35 -3.30
CA TYR A 272 15.84 17.79 -2.05
C TYR A 272 15.44 16.34 -2.29
N ARG A 273 16.14 15.40 -1.64
CA ARG A 273 15.95 13.95 -1.80
C ARG A 273 15.49 13.33 -0.51
N THR A 274 14.43 12.52 -0.58
CA THR A 274 13.98 11.68 0.53
C THR A 274 14.03 10.23 0.12
N GLU A 275 14.60 9.40 0.99
CA GLU A 275 14.76 7.97 0.80
C GLU A 275 14.13 7.19 1.95
N ALA A 276 13.54 6.04 1.63
CA ALA A 276 13.07 5.06 2.59
C ALA A 276 13.39 3.65 2.10
N VAL A 277 13.60 2.73 3.03
CA VAL A 277 13.74 1.31 2.72
C VAL A 277 12.63 0.57 3.43
N TYR A 278 11.74 -0.04 2.64
CA TYR A 278 10.67 -0.88 3.13
C TYR A 278 11.04 -2.35 3.04
N SER A 279 10.48 -3.15 3.93
CA SER A 279 10.41 -4.58 3.82
C SER A 279 8.97 -5.04 3.99
N TYR A 280 8.56 -6.06 3.26
CA TYR A 280 7.24 -6.66 3.42
C TYR A 280 7.29 -8.17 3.17
N ALA A 281 6.33 -8.88 3.74
CA ALA A 281 6.04 -10.27 3.48
C ALA A 281 4.52 -10.47 3.46
N ILE A 282 4.03 -11.30 2.57
CA ILE A 282 2.64 -11.76 2.57
C ILE A 282 2.69 -13.19 3.07
N LEU A 283 2.18 -13.42 4.29
CA LEU A 283 2.28 -14.72 4.96
C LEU A 283 1.42 -15.76 4.25
N ASP A 284 0.17 -15.42 3.98
CA ASP A 284 -0.74 -16.23 3.17
C ASP A 284 -1.62 -15.33 2.29
N PRO A 285 -1.46 -15.37 0.97
CA PRO A 285 -2.27 -14.57 0.06
C PRO A 285 -3.73 -15.05 -0.04
N LYS A 286 -4.05 -16.28 0.39
CA LYS A 286 -5.42 -16.81 0.37
C LYS A 286 -6.33 -16.16 1.40
N GLY A 287 -5.77 -15.64 2.49
CA GLY A 287 -6.52 -14.88 3.50
C GLY A 287 -6.99 -13.50 3.02
N ILE A 288 -6.77 -13.16 1.74
CA ILE A 288 -7.24 -11.93 1.13
C ILE A 288 -7.94 -12.27 -0.19
N ALA A 289 -9.14 -11.71 -0.38
CA ALA A 289 -9.86 -11.76 -1.65
C ALA A 289 -9.71 -10.46 -2.42
N VAL A 290 -9.63 -10.54 -3.74
CA VAL A 290 -9.54 -9.40 -4.65
C VAL A 290 -10.73 -9.38 -5.59
N LEU A 291 -11.46 -8.26 -5.64
CA LEU A 291 -12.53 -8.02 -6.57
C LEU A 291 -11.99 -7.39 -7.85
N LYS A 292 -12.27 -8.03 -8.98
CA LYS A 292 -11.85 -7.54 -10.30
C LYS A 292 -13.02 -7.36 -11.24
N LYS A 293 -13.03 -6.26 -11.99
CA LYS A 293 -13.94 -6.13 -13.15
C LYS A 293 -13.66 -7.26 -14.15
N PRO A 294 -14.70 -7.83 -14.76
CA PRO A 294 -14.50 -8.77 -15.86
C PRO A 294 -13.66 -8.09 -16.95
N THR A 295 -12.66 -8.81 -17.43
CA THR A 295 -11.89 -8.34 -18.60
C THR A 295 -12.86 -8.38 -19.77
N SER A 296 -13.16 -7.23 -20.39
CA SER A 296 -13.93 -7.19 -21.62
C SER A 296 -13.12 -7.96 -22.67
N SER A 297 -13.46 -9.23 -22.89
CA SER A 297 -13.04 -9.91 -24.10
C SER A 297 -13.58 -9.08 -25.27
N ASN A 298 -12.71 -8.56 -26.11
CA ASN A 298 -13.07 -7.92 -27.36
C ASN A 298 -14.20 -8.74 -28.03
N LYS A 299 -15.42 -8.21 -28.01
CA LYS A 299 -16.41 -8.61 -29.00
C LYS A 299 -15.93 -8.05 -30.34
N ALA A 300 -14.91 -8.70 -30.89
CA ALA A 300 -14.60 -8.59 -32.28
C ALA A 300 -15.57 -9.54 -33.03
N GLY A 301 -16.46 -9.00 -33.79
CA GLY A 301 -17.14 -9.72 -34.86
C GLY A 301 -18.61 -10.05 -34.62
N LYS A 302 -19.49 -9.15 -34.98
CA LYS A 302 -20.50 -9.46 -36.01
C LYS A 302 -20.83 -8.18 -36.76
#